data_68a583f22687a7963075168a32e44082
#
_entry.id   68a583f22687a7963075168a32e44082
#
_cell.length_a   1.000
_cell.length_b   1.000
_cell.length_c   1.000
_cell.angle_alpha   90.00
_cell.angle_beta   90.00
_cell.angle_gamma   90.00
#
_symmetry.space_group_name_H-M   'P 1'
#
loop_
_entity.id
_entity.type
_entity.pdbx_description
1 polymer ?
#
loop_
_entity_poly.entity_id
_entity_poly.type
_entity_poly.pdbx_seq_one_letter_code
_entity_poly.pdbx_strand_id
1 'polypeptide(L)'
;RLELNGEIQDRVEQMPFDLSEITGQDVNILGLNDILANIKKAKTDENIMGIYIEIGMISAGFATREEIRNALLDFKESGKFITTYSEIYTQGSYYLASVADYICMYPEGGMELRGLNSTIPFFTNALKKMGIEPQVIRHGKFKSAVEPFMLTEMSDENREQIETYMGSIWEHFLKNVASDRELTRDRLNEMAENLEIQT
;
A
#
# COMPACT_ATOMS: atom_id res chain seq x y z
N ARG A 1 2.02 6.33 -21.37
CA ARG A 1 2.59 5.40 -20.40
C ARG A 1 2.71 6.10 -19.05
N LEU A 2 2.33 5.44 -17.98
CA LEU A 2 2.52 5.84 -16.58
C LEU A 2 3.42 4.80 -15.92
N GLU A 3 4.54 5.22 -15.36
CA GLU A 3 5.44 4.34 -14.61
C GLU A 3 5.27 4.62 -13.13
N LEU A 4 4.95 3.58 -12.36
CA LEU A 4 4.83 3.63 -10.91
C LEU A 4 5.91 2.72 -10.31
N ASN A 5 7.08 3.29 -10.02
CA ASN A 5 8.21 2.58 -9.45
C ASN A 5 9.00 3.51 -8.53
N GLY A 6 9.20 3.13 -7.28
CA GLY A 6 9.89 3.92 -6.26
C GLY A 6 8.99 4.40 -5.14
N GLU A 7 9.43 5.41 -4.42
CA GLU A 7 8.70 6.03 -3.32
C GLU A 7 7.71 7.08 -3.86
N ILE A 8 6.46 7.05 -3.37
CA ILE A 8 5.46 8.06 -3.72
C ILE A 8 5.24 8.97 -2.51
N GLN A 9 5.59 10.23 -2.68
CA GLN A 9 5.38 11.31 -1.70
C GLN A 9 4.27 12.25 -2.17
N ASP A 10 3.65 13.00 -1.27
CA ASP A 10 2.60 13.97 -1.64
C ASP A 10 3.10 15.00 -2.66
N ARG A 11 4.33 15.47 -2.46
CA ARG A 11 5.02 16.42 -3.35
C ARG A 11 6.50 16.06 -3.42
N VAL A 12 7.06 16.17 -4.61
CA VAL A 12 8.51 16.14 -4.78
C VAL A 12 9.03 17.57 -4.60
N GLU A 13 9.87 17.80 -3.59
CA GLU A 13 10.62 19.04 -3.48
C GLU A 13 11.67 19.07 -4.60
N GLN A 14 11.56 20.05 -5.51
CA GLN A 14 12.62 20.32 -6.47
C GLN A 14 13.82 20.91 -5.71
N MET A 15 14.72 20.04 -5.28
CA MET A 15 15.98 20.54 -4.74
C MET A 15 16.82 21.15 -5.87
N PRO A 16 17.41 22.34 -5.67
CA PRO A 16 18.24 22.99 -6.68
C PRO A 16 19.52 22.21 -7.03
N PHE A 17 19.87 21.20 -6.23
CA PHE A 17 20.98 20.29 -6.41
C PHE A 17 20.50 18.85 -6.27
N ASP A 18 20.66 18.06 -7.32
CA ASP A 18 20.43 16.63 -7.28
C ASP A 18 21.60 15.94 -6.55
N LEU A 19 21.38 15.62 -5.27
CA LEU A 19 22.36 14.91 -4.44
C LEU A 19 22.52 13.44 -4.87
N SER A 20 21.63 12.91 -5.72
CA SER A 20 21.72 11.52 -6.21
C SER A 20 23.01 11.29 -7.00
N GLU A 21 23.46 12.29 -7.79
CA GLU A 21 24.74 12.24 -8.50
C GLU A 21 25.95 12.10 -7.56
N ILE A 22 25.83 12.59 -6.31
CA ILE A 22 26.91 12.56 -5.32
C ILE A 22 26.84 11.30 -4.45
N THR A 23 25.62 10.81 -4.13
CA THR A 23 25.41 9.68 -3.24
C THR A 23 25.33 8.34 -3.96
N GLY A 24 25.16 8.35 -5.28
CA GLY A 24 25.00 7.13 -6.09
C GLY A 24 23.72 6.34 -5.76
N GLN A 25 22.77 6.94 -5.06
CA GLN A 25 21.48 6.36 -4.75
C GLN A 25 20.41 7.03 -5.60
N ASP A 26 20.09 6.42 -6.73
CA ASP A 26 18.90 6.77 -7.52
C ASP A 26 17.64 6.32 -6.76
N VAL A 27 17.19 7.12 -5.79
CA VAL A 27 15.87 6.94 -5.20
C VAL A 27 14.88 7.61 -6.13
N ASN A 28 14.16 6.81 -6.90
CA ASN A 28 13.10 7.32 -7.75
C ASN A 28 11.93 7.78 -6.86
N ILE A 29 11.77 9.08 -6.70
CA ILE A 29 10.69 9.70 -5.93
C ILE A 29 9.65 10.24 -6.89
N LEU A 30 8.42 9.80 -6.74
CA LEU A 30 7.27 10.22 -7.54
C LEU A 30 6.37 11.16 -6.70
N GLY A 31 5.90 12.25 -7.31
CA GLY A 31 4.93 13.13 -6.68
C GLY A 31 3.50 12.62 -6.88
N LEU A 32 2.77 12.39 -5.79
CA LEU A 32 1.34 12.02 -5.87
C LEU A 32 0.55 13.07 -6.66
N ASN A 33 0.75 14.35 -6.36
CA ASN A 33 0.05 15.43 -7.06
C ASN A 33 0.31 15.44 -8.56
N ASP A 34 1.53 15.11 -9.00
CA ASP A 34 1.90 15.04 -10.41
C ASP A 34 1.23 13.83 -11.08
N ILE A 35 1.21 12.68 -10.40
CA ILE A 35 0.50 11.48 -10.87
C ILE A 35 -0.97 11.79 -11.08
N LEU A 36 -1.65 12.36 -10.09
CA LEU A 36 -3.07 12.69 -10.15
C LEU A 36 -3.37 13.73 -11.24
N ALA A 37 -2.53 14.76 -11.37
CA ALA A 37 -2.67 15.79 -12.42
C ALA A 37 -2.50 15.19 -13.82
N ASN A 38 -1.55 14.29 -14.01
CA ASN A 38 -1.31 13.62 -15.30
C ASN A 38 -2.47 12.69 -15.68
N ILE A 39 -3.01 11.92 -14.73
CA ILE A 39 -4.20 11.06 -14.95
C ILE A 39 -5.41 11.94 -15.34
N LYS A 40 -5.63 13.03 -14.60
CA LYS A 40 -6.72 13.97 -14.88
C LYS A 40 -6.59 14.63 -16.26
N LYS A 41 -5.37 15.02 -16.65
CA LYS A 41 -5.10 15.55 -17.98
C LYS A 41 -5.37 14.51 -19.06
N ALA A 42 -4.94 13.28 -18.85
CA ALA A 42 -5.18 12.18 -19.78
C ALA A 42 -6.67 11.87 -19.96
N LYS A 43 -7.51 12.06 -18.91
CA LYS A 43 -8.96 11.90 -18.99
C LYS A 43 -9.59 12.79 -20.05
N THR A 44 -9.14 14.04 -20.17
CA THR A 44 -9.73 15.07 -21.04
C THR A 44 -9.06 15.24 -22.39
N ASP A 45 -7.87 14.67 -22.58
CA ASP A 45 -7.10 14.80 -23.84
C ASP A 45 -7.65 13.83 -24.89
N GLU A 46 -8.18 14.36 -25.99
CA GLU A 46 -8.78 13.57 -27.09
C GLU A 46 -7.77 12.68 -27.83
N ASN A 47 -6.47 12.99 -27.75
CA ASN A 47 -5.41 12.20 -28.39
C ASN A 47 -4.99 10.99 -27.56
N ILE A 48 -5.45 10.88 -26.30
CA ILE A 48 -5.17 9.76 -25.41
C ILE A 48 -6.36 8.80 -25.41
N MET A 49 -6.15 7.59 -25.89
CA MET A 49 -7.17 6.53 -25.92
C MET A 49 -7.19 5.66 -24.66
N GLY A 50 -6.10 5.60 -23.91
CA GLY A 50 -5.98 4.79 -22.71
C GLY A 50 -4.70 5.05 -21.95
N ILE A 51 -4.55 4.45 -20.79
CA ILE A 51 -3.34 4.50 -19.96
C ILE A 51 -2.73 3.09 -19.89
N TYR A 52 -1.46 2.97 -20.27
CA TYR A 52 -0.64 1.81 -19.95
C TYR A 52 0.16 2.13 -18.68
N ILE A 53 -0.05 1.33 -17.64
CA ILE A 53 0.63 1.49 -16.35
C ILE A 53 1.65 0.36 -16.18
N GLU A 54 2.90 0.73 -16.03
CA GLU A 54 3.96 -0.19 -15.63
C GLU A 54 4.18 -0.06 -14.12
N ILE A 55 3.92 -1.13 -13.40
CA ILE A 55 3.98 -1.14 -11.95
C ILE A 55 5.22 -1.91 -11.51
N GLY A 56 6.17 -1.19 -10.92
CA GLY A 56 7.34 -1.76 -10.27
C GLY A 56 7.16 -1.89 -8.76
N MET A 57 8.26 -1.76 -8.03
CA MET A 57 8.24 -1.73 -6.56
C MET A 57 7.79 -0.35 -6.08
N ILE A 58 6.59 -0.28 -5.51
CA ILE A 58 6.00 0.96 -5.00
C ILE A 58 6.09 1.00 -3.49
N SER A 59 6.76 2.03 -2.96
CA SER A 59 6.72 2.39 -1.53
C SER A 59 5.72 3.54 -1.35
N ALA A 60 4.53 3.21 -0.86
CA ALA A 60 3.47 4.20 -0.61
C ALA A 60 2.53 3.69 0.49
N GLY A 61 1.91 4.61 1.22
CA GLY A 61 0.86 4.30 2.18
C GLY A 61 -0.43 3.83 1.51
N PHE A 62 -1.34 3.25 2.29
CA PHE A 62 -2.63 2.78 1.76
C PHE A 62 -3.46 3.95 1.20
N ALA A 63 -3.51 5.09 1.91
CA ALA A 63 -4.23 6.29 1.48
C ALA A 63 -3.70 6.84 0.15
N THR A 64 -2.38 6.89 -0.03
CA THR A 64 -1.76 7.33 -1.29
C THR A 64 -2.15 6.42 -2.46
N ARG A 65 -2.19 5.10 -2.24
CA ARG A 65 -2.68 4.15 -3.25
C ARG A 65 -4.16 4.36 -3.55
N GLU A 66 -4.96 4.63 -2.53
CA GLU A 66 -6.39 4.92 -2.69
C GLU A 66 -6.63 6.14 -3.58
N GLU A 67 -5.88 7.22 -3.38
CA GLU A 67 -5.99 8.43 -4.21
C GLU A 67 -5.65 8.15 -5.68
N ILE A 68 -4.59 7.40 -5.95
CA ILE A 68 -4.23 7.01 -7.33
C ILE A 68 -5.32 6.12 -7.91
N ARG A 69 -5.81 5.14 -7.15
CA ARG A 69 -6.88 4.26 -7.56
C ARG A 69 -8.15 5.04 -7.94
N ASN A 70 -8.57 5.98 -7.09
CA ASN A 70 -9.74 6.81 -7.34
C ASN A 70 -9.58 7.67 -8.60
N ALA A 71 -8.39 8.20 -8.84
CA ALA A 71 -8.09 8.93 -10.07
C ALA A 71 -8.15 8.03 -11.32
N LEU A 72 -7.73 6.76 -11.22
CA LEU A 72 -7.84 5.80 -12.30
C LEU A 72 -9.30 5.39 -12.57
N LEU A 73 -10.11 5.22 -11.53
CA LEU A 73 -11.56 4.97 -11.67
C LEU A 73 -12.26 6.17 -12.33
N ASP A 74 -11.94 7.39 -11.89
CA ASP A 74 -12.43 8.62 -12.53
C ASP A 74 -12.02 8.71 -14.01
N PHE A 75 -10.77 8.32 -14.33
CA PHE A 75 -10.31 8.24 -15.72
C PHE A 75 -11.17 7.27 -16.55
N LYS A 76 -11.52 6.10 -16.02
CA LYS A 76 -12.36 5.10 -16.73
C LYS A 76 -13.75 5.64 -17.08
N GLU A 77 -14.29 6.59 -16.32
CA GLU A 77 -15.58 7.22 -16.66
C GLU A 77 -15.57 7.94 -18.03
N SER A 78 -14.38 8.27 -18.55
CA SER A 78 -14.24 8.82 -19.90
C SER A 78 -14.42 7.78 -21.03
N GLY A 79 -14.62 6.50 -20.70
CA GLY A 79 -14.72 5.40 -21.66
C GLY A 79 -13.36 4.94 -22.22
N LYS A 80 -12.25 5.44 -21.71
CA LYS A 80 -10.90 5.06 -22.11
C LYS A 80 -10.43 3.85 -21.30
N PHE A 81 -9.57 3.03 -21.89
CA PHE A 81 -9.10 1.79 -21.26
C PHE A 81 -7.85 2.00 -20.40
N ILE A 82 -7.66 1.10 -19.44
CA ILE A 82 -6.46 0.98 -18.62
C ILE A 82 -5.88 -0.41 -18.79
N THR A 83 -4.59 -0.49 -19.07
CA THR A 83 -3.83 -1.74 -19.10
C THR A 83 -2.68 -1.62 -18.11
N THR A 84 -2.46 -2.66 -17.31
CA THR A 84 -1.33 -2.71 -16.37
C THR A 84 -0.39 -3.86 -16.71
N TYR A 85 0.89 -3.65 -16.42
CA TYR A 85 1.91 -4.67 -16.48
C TYR A 85 2.80 -4.59 -15.23
N SER A 86 3.17 -5.75 -14.73
CA SER A 86 4.20 -5.89 -13.68
C SER A 86 4.91 -7.22 -13.82
N GLU A 87 6.16 -7.29 -13.39
CA GLU A 87 6.86 -8.55 -13.20
C GLU A 87 6.39 -9.24 -11.90
N ILE A 88 6.15 -8.44 -10.86
CA ILE A 88 5.68 -8.93 -9.56
C ILE A 88 4.57 -8.02 -9.04
N TYR A 89 3.41 -8.60 -8.79
CA TYR A 89 2.32 -7.91 -8.12
C TYR A 89 2.34 -8.19 -6.61
N THR A 90 2.83 -7.23 -5.84
CA THR A 90 2.55 -7.22 -4.39
C THR A 90 1.07 -6.95 -4.16
N GLN A 91 0.52 -7.32 -3.00
CA GLN A 91 -0.88 -7.01 -2.65
C GLN A 91 -1.23 -5.53 -2.85
N GLY A 92 -0.31 -4.61 -2.47
CA GLY A 92 -0.51 -3.18 -2.64
C GLY A 92 -0.43 -2.69 -4.09
N SER A 93 0.40 -3.30 -4.95
CA SER A 93 0.46 -2.99 -6.37
C SER A 93 -0.72 -3.60 -7.14
N TYR A 94 -1.17 -4.78 -6.74
CA TYR A 94 -2.38 -5.38 -7.30
C TYR A 94 -3.64 -4.57 -6.98
N TYR A 95 -3.68 -3.93 -5.81
CA TYR A 95 -4.77 -3.01 -5.46
C TYR A 95 -4.93 -1.87 -6.47
N LEU A 96 -3.82 -1.35 -7.01
CA LEU A 96 -3.84 -0.37 -8.09
C LEU A 96 -4.18 -1.00 -9.44
N ALA A 97 -3.66 -2.19 -9.70
CA ALA A 97 -3.88 -2.88 -10.97
C ALA A 97 -5.31 -3.38 -11.13
N SER A 98 -6.03 -3.67 -10.02
CA SER A 98 -7.36 -4.26 -10.06
C SER A 98 -8.40 -3.43 -10.81
N VAL A 99 -8.21 -2.10 -10.91
CA VAL A 99 -9.09 -1.21 -11.69
C VAL A 99 -8.92 -1.34 -13.20
N ALA A 100 -7.83 -1.97 -13.67
CA ALA A 100 -7.52 -2.04 -15.09
C ALA A 100 -8.44 -3.01 -15.84
N ASP A 101 -8.68 -2.71 -17.10
CA ASP A 101 -9.43 -3.57 -18.00
C ASP A 101 -8.60 -4.82 -18.38
N TYR A 102 -7.28 -4.63 -18.50
CA TYR A 102 -6.33 -5.71 -18.78
C TYR A 102 -5.18 -5.68 -17.77
N ILE A 103 -4.95 -6.81 -17.12
CA ILE A 103 -3.81 -7.01 -16.20
C ILE A 103 -2.88 -8.03 -16.85
N CYS A 104 -1.66 -7.60 -17.12
CA CYS A 104 -0.60 -8.44 -17.67
C CYS A 104 0.48 -8.64 -16.63
N MET A 105 0.99 -9.87 -16.54
CA MET A 105 2.11 -10.23 -15.66
C MET A 105 3.17 -10.95 -16.48
N TYR A 106 4.44 -10.78 -16.11
CA TYR A 106 5.50 -11.58 -16.69
C TYR A 106 5.26 -13.07 -16.41
N PRO A 107 5.44 -14.00 -17.37
CA PRO A 107 5.11 -15.42 -17.19
C PRO A 107 5.84 -16.11 -16.02
N GLU A 108 7.08 -15.70 -15.74
CA GLU A 108 7.88 -16.19 -14.61
C GLU A 108 7.80 -15.24 -13.39
N GLY A 109 6.85 -14.32 -13.43
CA GLY A 109 6.62 -13.35 -12.37
C GLY A 109 5.83 -13.94 -11.21
N GLY A 110 5.54 -13.08 -10.23
CA GLY A 110 4.83 -13.50 -9.03
C GLY A 110 3.71 -12.55 -8.64
N MET A 111 2.73 -13.09 -7.93
CA MET A 111 1.68 -12.31 -7.29
C MET A 111 1.51 -12.77 -5.84
N GLU A 112 1.26 -11.82 -4.95
CA GLU A 112 1.02 -12.09 -3.53
C GLU A 112 -0.32 -11.55 -3.07
N LEU A 113 -1.10 -12.40 -2.38
CA LEU A 113 -2.29 -12.02 -1.64
C LEU A 113 -2.26 -12.74 -0.29
N ARG A 114 -1.86 -12.04 0.78
CA ARG A 114 -1.55 -12.65 2.09
C ARG A 114 -2.34 -12.06 3.26
N GLY A 115 -3.15 -11.03 3.04
CA GLY A 115 -3.81 -10.27 4.09
C GLY A 115 -2.88 -9.28 4.79
N LEU A 116 -3.20 -8.93 6.03
CA LEU A 116 -2.45 -7.97 6.83
C LEU A 116 -1.90 -8.62 8.10
N ASN A 117 -0.69 -8.28 8.48
CA ASN A 117 -0.05 -8.74 9.70
C ASN A 117 0.55 -7.55 10.46
N SER A 118 0.49 -7.59 11.78
CA SER A 118 1.17 -6.64 12.67
C SER A 118 1.97 -7.39 13.73
N THR A 119 3.26 -7.08 13.80
CA THR A 119 4.15 -7.64 14.82
C THR A 119 4.69 -6.52 15.71
N ILE A 120 4.42 -6.62 17.00
CA ILE A 120 4.89 -5.65 18.00
C ILE A 120 5.93 -6.30 18.90
N PRO A 121 7.19 -5.82 18.89
CA PRO A 121 8.21 -6.32 19.80
C PRO A 121 8.01 -5.78 21.22
N PHE A 122 8.20 -6.62 22.26
CA PHE A 122 8.15 -6.23 23.66
C PHE A 122 9.53 -6.32 24.29
N PHE A 123 10.03 -5.21 24.82
CA PHE A 123 11.40 -5.06 25.30
C PHE A 123 11.55 -5.23 26.82
N THR A 124 10.45 -5.40 27.57
CA THR A 124 10.44 -5.43 29.05
C THR A 124 11.42 -6.41 29.64
N ASN A 125 11.50 -7.63 29.10
CA ASN A 125 12.44 -8.64 29.58
C ASN A 125 13.91 -8.31 29.28
N ALA A 126 14.19 -7.68 28.15
CA ALA A 126 15.53 -7.22 27.78
C ALA A 126 15.97 -6.07 28.71
N LEU A 127 15.09 -5.09 28.93
CA LEU A 127 15.35 -3.95 29.81
C LEU A 127 15.63 -4.42 31.24
N LYS A 128 14.84 -5.35 31.79
CA LYS A 128 15.08 -5.95 33.12
C LYS A 128 16.46 -6.60 33.21
N LYS A 129 16.88 -7.34 32.18
CA LYS A 129 18.21 -7.98 32.15
C LYS A 129 19.37 -6.96 32.11
N MET A 130 19.12 -5.78 31.55
CA MET A 130 20.09 -4.68 31.49
C MET A 130 20.04 -3.77 32.74
N GLY A 131 19.14 -4.04 33.72
CA GLY A 131 18.95 -3.21 34.89
C GLY A 131 18.30 -1.85 34.58
N ILE A 132 17.56 -1.76 33.47
CA ILE A 132 16.87 -0.52 33.06
C ILE A 132 15.41 -0.61 33.48
N GLU A 133 14.93 0.36 34.26
CA GLU A 133 13.53 0.51 34.66
C GLU A 133 12.93 1.74 33.93
N PRO A 134 12.09 1.53 32.91
CA PRO A 134 11.44 2.64 32.22
C PRO A 134 10.39 3.30 33.10
N GLN A 135 10.45 4.63 33.25
CA GLN A 135 9.41 5.41 33.92
C GLN A 135 8.38 5.87 32.90
N VAL A 136 7.18 5.32 32.98
CA VAL A 136 6.10 5.62 32.03
C VAL A 136 4.98 6.38 32.73
N ILE A 137 4.64 7.55 32.21
CA ILE A 137 3.48 8.33 32.65
C ILE A 137 2.42 8.22 31.54
N ARG A 138 1.34 7.47 31.80
CA ARG A 138 0.21 7.34 30.86
C ARG A 138 -1.12 7.64 31.57
N HIS A 139 -2.08 8.13 30.80
CA HIS A 139 -3.45 8.29 31.25
C HIS A 139 -4.42 7.69 30.24
N GLY A 140 -5.30 6.79 30.70
CA GLY A 140 -6.30 6.11 29.88
C GLY A 140 -5.90 4.71 29.39
N LYS A 141 -6.91 3.88 29.10
CA LYS A 141 -6.73 2.45 28.75
C LYS A 141 -6.16 2.23 27.34
N PHE A 142 -6.48 3.10 26.42
CA PHE A 142 -6.09 2.98 24.99
C PHE A 142 -4.77 3.72 24.66
N LYS A 143 -3.86 3.84 25.61
CA LYS A 143 -2.51 4.41 25.41
C LYS A 143 -1.47 3.29 25.27
N SER A 144 -1.57 2.53 24.18
CA SER A 144 -0.79 1.30 23.95
C SER A 144 0.65 1.53 23.53
N ALA A 145 1.03 2.73 23.07
CA ALA A 145 2.38 3.03 22.57
C ALA A 145 3.52 2.74 23.57
N VAL A 146 3.25 2.67 24.85
CA VAL A 146 4.22 2.39 25.92
C VAL A 146 4.24 0.93 26.38
N GLU A 147 3.29 0.12 25.95
CA GLU A 147 3.20 -1.30 26.33
C GLU A 147 4.46 -2.11 26.02
N PRO A 148 5.15 -1.88 24.89
CA PRO A 148 6.41 -2.58 24.58
C PRO A 148 7.49 -2.46 25.65
N PHE A 149 7.43 -1.42 26.46
CA PHE A 149 8.41 -1.15 27.52
C PHE A 149 7.94 -1.59 28.92
N MET A 150 6.64 -1.90 29.09
CA MET A 150 6.02 -2.21 30.39
C MET A 150 5.49 -3.64 30.47
N LEU A 151 4.97 -4.16 29.38
CA LEU A 151 4.34 -5.47 29.32
C LEU A 151 5.25 -6.46 28.59
N THR A 152 4.95 -7.73 28.73
CA THR A 152 5.64 -8.82 28.00
C THR A 152 4.85 -9.32 26.79
N GLU A 153 3.60 -8.89 26.70
CA GLU A 153 2.65 -9.19 25.63
C GLU A 153 1.64 -8.05 25.46
N MET A 154 0.91 -8.07 24.40
CA MET A 154 -0.09 -7.07 24.06
C MET A 154 -1.31 -7.17 25.01
N SER A 155 -1.79 -6.03 25.49
CA SER A 155 -3.05 -5.98 26.23
C SER A 155 -4.25 -6.28 25.33
N ASP A 156 -5.36 -6.73 25.94
CA ASP A 156 -6.59 -7.01 25.21
C ASP A 156 -7.13 -5.75 24.52
N GLU A 157 -7.06 -4.60 25.18
CA GLU A 157 -7.48 -3.31 24.62
C GLU A 157 -6.63 -2.88 23.42
N ASN A 158 -5.31 -3.16 23.44
CA ASN A 158 -4.44 -2.88 22.32
C ASN A 158 -4.72 -3.84 21.16
N ARG A 159 -4.95 -5.11 21.46
CA ARG A 159 -5.34 -6.11 20.46
C ARG A 159 -6.62 -5.71 19.75
N GLU A 160 -7.65 -5.34 20.49
CA GLU A 160 -8.93 -4.88 19.94
C GLU A 160 -8.74 -3.67 19.00
N GLN A 161 -7.91 -2.70 19.39
CA GLN A 161 -7.60 -1.54 18.55
C GLN A 161 -6.95 -1.94 17.23
N ILE A 162 -5.93 -2.80 17.29
CA ILE A 162 -5.18 -3.24 16.10
C ILE A 162 -6.08 -4.09 15.19
N GLU A 163 -6.83 -5.03 15.74
CA GLU A 163 -7.76 -5.86 14.97
C GLU A 163 -8.84 -5.01 14.31
N THR A 164 -9.41 -4.02 15.00
CA THR A 164 -10.39 -3.09 14.42
C THR A 164 -9.78 -2.26 13.30
N TYR A 165 -8.60 -1.68 13.52
CA TYR A 165 -7.92 -0.84 12.54
C TYR A 165 -7.51 -1.66 11.29
N MET A 166 -6.83 -2.78 11.49
CA MET A 166 -6.38 -3.63 10.38
C MET A 166 -7.55 -4.27 9.66
N GLY A 167 -8.56 -4.72 10.40
CA GLY A 167 -9.79 -5.27 9.85
C GLY A 167 -10.50 -4.28 8.94
N SER A 168 -10.58 -3.01 9.33
CA SER A 168 -11.21 -1.97 8.50
C SER A 168 -10.46 -1.73 7.18
N ILE A 169 -9.12 -1.74 7.21
CA ILE A 169 -8.30 -1.61 5.99
C ILE A 169 -8.47 -2.84 5.11
N TRP A 170 -8.46 -4.04 5.70
CA TRP A 170 -8.61 -5.30 4.96
C TRP A 170 -9.98 -5.40 4.29
N GLU A 171 -11.05 -5.10 5.02
CA GLU A 171 -12.41 -5.07 4.46
C GLU A 171 -12.55 -4.07 3.32
N HIS A 172 -11.92 -2.90 3.44
CA HIS A 172 -11.91 -1.90 2.36
C HIS A 172 -11.18 -2.42 1.12
N PHE A 173 -10.01 -3.05 1.30
CA PHE A 173 -9.27 -3.71 0.22
C PHE A 173 -10.13 -4.79 -0.47
N LEU A 174 -10.70 -5.73 0.31
CA LEU A 174 -11.53 -6.81 -0.20
C LEU A 174 -12.74 -6.28 -0.99
N LYS A 175 -13.43 -5.28 -0.44
CA LYS A 175 -14.58 -4.67 -1.09
C LYS A 175 -14.23 -4.11 -2.47
N ASN A 176 -13.14 -3.37 -2.56
CA ASN A 176 -12.75 -2.70 -3.79
C ASN A 176 -12.28 -3.70 -4.85
N VAL A 177 -11.36 -4.61 -4.48
CA VAL A 177 -10.85 -5.62 -5.42
C VAL A 177 -11.96 -6.59 -5.87
N ALA A 178 -12.84 -7.00 -4.95
CA ALA A 178 -13.98 -7.86 -5.28
C ALA A 178 -14.89 -7.21 -6.34
N SER A 179 -15.19 -5.92 -6.14
CA SER A 179 -16.00 -5.15 -7.10
C SER A 179 -15.36 -5.06 -8.47
N ASP A 180 -14.05 -4.82 -8.55
CA ASP A 180 -13.35 -4.65 -9.82
C ASP A 180 -13.19 -5.95 -10.61
N ARG A 181 -13.06 -7.06 -9.88
CA ARG A 181 -12.72 -8.36 -10.45
C ARG A 181 -13.89 -9.35 -10.49
N GLU A 182 -15.10 -8.86 -10.19
CA GLU A 182 -16.34 -9.66 -10.17
C GLU A 182 -16.23 -10.91 -9.27
N LEU A 183 -15.53 -10.75 -8.13
CA LEU A 183 -15.36 -11.79 -7.13
C LEU A 183 -16.18 -11.44 -5.87
N THR A 184 -16.35 -12.44 -4.99
CA THR A 184 -16.90 -12.18 -3.65
C THR A 184 -15.78 -11.86 -2.68
N ARG A 185 -16.08 -11.03 -1.66
CA ARG A 185 -15.14 -10.72 -0.58
C ARG A 185 -14.69 -11.99 0.15
N ASP A 186 -15.63 -12.90 0.39
CA ASP A 186 -15.36 -14.16 1.09
C ASP A 186 -14.36 -15.01 0.29
N ARG A 187 -14.52 -15.08 -1.03
CA ARG A 187 -13.58 -15.82 -1.90
C ARG A 187 -12.17 -15.21 -1.88
N LEU A 188 -12.06 -13.88 -1.94
CA LEU A 188 -10.76 -13.21 -1.86
C LEU A 188 -10.10 -13.41 -0.48
N ASN A 189 -10.89 -13.36 0.59
CA ASN A 189 -10.38 -13.61 1.94
C ASN A 189 -9.90 -15.06 2.08
N GLU A 190 -10.67 -16.02 1.59
CA GLU A 190 -10.30 -17.44 1.56
C GLU A 190 -9.00 -17.67 0.78
N MET A 191 -8.83 -17.03 -0.38
CA MET A 191 -7.60 -17.10 -1.18
C MET A 191 -6.39 -16.56 -0.41
N ALA A 192 -6.57 -15.48 0.37
CA ALA A 192 -5.51 -14.92 1.20
C ALA A 192 -5.18 -15.83 2.41
N GLU A 193 -6.19 -16.37 3.10
CA GLU A 193 -6.01 -17.28 4.24
C GLU A 193 -5.32 -18.58 3.85
N ASN A 194 -5.68 -19.15 2.71
CA ASN A 194 -5.12 -20.40 2.22
C ASN A 194 -3.83 -20.21 1.42
N LEU A 195 -3.38 -18.96 1.24
CA LEU A 195 -2.21 -18.63 0.43
C LEU A 195 -2.27 -19.21 -0.98
N GLU A 196 -3.46 -19.20 -1.60
CA GLU A 196 -3.68 -19.79 -2.92
C GLU A 196 -2.93 -19.05 -4.05
N ILE A 197 -2.61 -17.78 -3.81
CA ILE A 197 -1.86 -16.93 -4.75
C ILE A 197 -0.48 -16.69 -4.15
N GLN A 198 0.42 -17.60 -4.41
CA GLN A 198 1.86 -17.49 -4.16
C GLN A 198 2.60 -18.15 -5.33
N THR A 199 3.45 -17.40 -5.97
CA THR A 199 4.42 -17.93 -6.94
C THR A 199 5.81 -17.49 -6.57
#